data_b1782fafeb8333ff5500ab3510bc7752
#
_entry.id   b1782fafeb8333ff5500ab3510bc7752
#
_cell.length_a   1.000
_cell.length_b   1.000
_cell.length_c   1.000
_cell.angle_alpha   90.00
_cell.angle_beta   90.00
_cell.angle_gamma   90.00
#
_symmetry.space_group_name_H-M   'P 1'
#
loop_
_entity.id
_entity.type
_entity.pdbx_description
1 polymer ?
#
loop_
_entity_poly.entity_id
_entity_poly.type
_entity_poly.pdbx_seq_one_letter_code
_entity_poly.pdbx_strand_id
1 'polypeptide(L)'
;RDNWYQSSSFYGSSFALITSVDEAGVTSIGPYQLSFPFEVIKRRSWMVISRPSSNTVTNVRRTLKCALNFVEYDRAQIETILKFGYPGQPPAEKMAYNTFTLVDSPTPGRTGPGLPRIIGEAFQVFECTLDVERIAANPILRDSASAHLLLNIDNILVKQRWKGRIDGSGDDMPRVPLTYGFRGGATFWFGETQPAYKLPIPDLGARHEVVHYEANRIDEVVRFTLDASKQLTGIPRPFLRQVLEGIVRQAKARGVAEIGPEFLEVLNKERK
;
A
#
# COMPACT_ATOMS: atom_id res chain seq x y z
N ARG A 1 -20.97 -7.12 -20.78
CA ARG A 1 -19.54 -6.74 -20.69
C ARG A 1 -19.01 -7.22 -19.33
N ASP A 2 -17.93 -7.97 -19.34
CA ASP A 2 -17.40 -8.62 -18.14
C ASP A 2 -16.80 -7.64 -17.12
N ASN A 3 -16.57 -6.40 -17.51
CA ASN A 3 -16.02 -5.37 -16.64
C ASN A 3 -16.67 -4.00 -16.89
N TRP A 4 -17.79 -3.75 -16.21
CA TRP A 4 -18.53 -2.49 -16.29
C TRP A 4 -17.68 -1.28 -15.86
N TYR A 5 -16.82 -1.47 -14.89
CA TYR A 5 -15.97 -0.45 -14.27
C TYR A 5 -15.11 0.29 -15.30
N GLN A 6 -14.39 -0.43 -16.16
CA GLN A 6 -13.50 0.19 -17.15
C GLN A 6 -14.23 1.08 -18.16
N SER A 7 -15.44 0.71 -18.56
CA SER A 7 -16.23 1.46 -19.54
C SER A 7 -17.03 2.62 -18.94
N SER A 8 -17.30 2.59 -17.63
CA SER A 8 -18.18 3.55 -16.95
C SER A 8 -17.43 4.54 -16.05
N SER A 9 -16.13 4.30 -15.81
CA SER A 9 -15.31 5.13 -14.95
C SER A 9 -14.78 6.36 -15.71
N PHE A 10 -15.10 7.56 -15.22
CA PHE A 10 -14.60 8.84 -15.72
C PHE A 10 -13.50 9.45 -14.84
N TYR A 11 -13.12 8.78 -13.78
CA TYR A 11 -11.99 9.17 -12.94
C TYR A 11 -10.77 8.32 -13.27
N GLY A 12 -9.60 8.94 -13.27
CA GLY A 12 -8.33 8.22 -13.38
C GLY A 12 -7.96 7.56 -12.06
N SER A 13 -7.47 6.34 -12.11
CA SER A 13 -6.92 5.64 -10.95
C SER A 13 -5.49 5.17 -11.21
N SER A 14 -4.68 5.16 -10.16
CA SER A 14 -3.37 4.54 -10.20
C SER A 14 -3.49 3.02 -10.34
N PHE A 15 -2.40 2.38 -10.72
CA PHE A 15 -2.31 0.92 -10.82
C PHE A 15 -0.96 0.43 -10.28
N ALA A 16 -0.91 -0.83 -9.89
CA ALA A 16 0.31 -1.50 -9.50
C ALA A 16 0.80 -2.40 -10.65
N LEU A 17 2.11 -2.45 -10.85
CA LEU A 17 2.76 -3.47 -11.67
C LEU A 17 3.13 -4.64 -10.78
N ILE A 18 2.45 -5.77 -10.95
CA ILE A 18 2.67 -6.95 -10.11
C ILE A 18 3.68 -7.85 -10.78
N THR A 19 4.80 -8.09 -10.11
CA THR A 19 5.75 -9.13 -10.51
C THR A 19 5.43 -10.43 -9.80
N SER A 20 5.43 -11.51 -10.57
CA SER A 20 5.19 -12.89 -10.11
C SER A 20 6.04 -13.86 -10.93
N VAL A 21 6.25 -15.07 -10.42
CA VAL A 21 7.09 -16.08 -11.09
C VAL A 21 6.22 -17.12 -11.76
N ASP A 22 6.48 -17.41 -13.03
CA ASP A 22 5.80 -18.47 -13.78
C ASP A 22 6.35 -19.87 -13.45
N GLU A 23 5.82 -20.91 -14.11
CA GLU A 23 6.24 -22.30 -13.90
C GLU A 23 7.68 -22.57 -14.33
N ALA A 24 8.20 -21.79 -15.27
CA ALA A 24 9.59 -21.87 -15.73
C ALA A 24 10.57 -21.12 -14.81
N GLY A 25 10.09 -20.50 -13.74
CA GLY A 25 10.91 -19.70 -12.82
C GLY A 25 11.22 -18.29 -13.34
N VAL A 26 10.53 -17.84 -14.38
CA VAL A 26 10.74 -16.53 -14.97
C VAL A 26 9.79 -15.50 -14.36
N THR A 27 10.33 -14.32 -14.00
CA THR A 27 9.51 -13.22 -13.50
C THR A 27 8.71 -12.60 -14.63
N SER A 28 7.39 -12.52 -14.45
CA SER A 28 6.45 -11.83 -15.33
C SER A 28 5.88 -10.58 -14.66
N ILE A 29 5.42 -9.61 -15.45
CA ILE A 29 4.82 -8.35 -15.01
C ILE A 29 3.37 -8.28 -15.48
N GLY A 30 2.45 -7.89 -14.57
CA GLY A 30 1.05 -7.62 -14.90
C GLY A 30 0.58 -6.30 -14.29
N PRO A 31 -0.05 -5.39 -15.06
CA PRO A 31 -0.64 -4.17 -14.54
C PRO A 31 -2.04 -4.42 -13.96
N TYR A 32 -2.29 -3.87 -12.76
CA TYR A 32 -3.55 -4.03 -12.03
C TYR A 32 -4.09 -2.71 -11.51
N GLN A 33 -5.20 -2.27 -12.10
CA GLN A 33 -5.92 -1.08 -11.70
C GLN A 33 -6.77 -1.32 -10.44
N LEU A 34 -7.43 -2.48 -10.33
CA LEU A 34 -8.18 -2.86 -9.14
C LEU A 34 -7.22 -3.39 -8.08
N SER A 35 -6.45 -2.46 -7.50
CA SER A 35 -5.36 -2.72 -6.58
C SER A 35 -5.32 -1.61 -5.53
N PHE A 36 -5.64 -1.94 -4.25
CA PHE A 36 -5.87 -0.92 -3.21
C PHE A 36 -5.60 -1.46 -1.79
N PRO A 37 -5.31 -0.55 -0.81
CA PRO A 37 -5.19 -0.93 0.59
C PRO A 37 -6.48 -1.58 1.10
N PHE A 38 -6.37 -2.75 1.75
CA PHE A 38 -7.53 -3.47 2.27
C PHE A 38 -7.69 -3.29 3.78
N GLU A 39 -6.61 -3.51 4.54
CA GLU A 39 -6.61 -3.30 5.98
C GLU A 39 -5.34 -2.54 6.36
N VAL A 40 -5.49 -1.44 7.12
CA VAL A 40 -4.41 -0.49 7.40
C VAL A 40 -4.14 -0.30 8.91
N ILE A 41 -5.02 -0.79 9.80
CA ILE A 41 -4.91 -0.55 11.24
C ILE A 41 -4.18 -1.70 11.95
N LYS A 42 -4.67 -2.93 11.82
CA LYS A 42 -4.11 -4.10 12.52
C LYS A 42 -3.10 -4.88 11.69
N ARG A 43 -3.29 -4.88 10.38
CA ARG A 43 -2.44 -5.57 9.42
C ARG A 43 -2.21 -4.69 8.22
N ARG A 44 -1.05 -4.79 7.63
CA ARG A 44 -0.75 -4.14 6.35
C ARG A 44 -1.14 -5.11 5.26
N SER A 45 -2.36 -4.97 4.73
CA SER A 45 -2.82 -5.83 3.65
C SER A 45 -3.33 -5.04 2.45
N TRP A 46 -3.16 -5.63 1.29
CA TRP A 46 -3.49 -5.07 -0.01
C TRP A 46 -4.40 -6.02 -0.76
N MET A 47 -5.44 -5.49 -1.41
CA MET A 47 -6.34 -6.27 -2.25
C MET A 47 -6.01 -6.05 -3.71
N VAL A 48 -5.97 -7.14 -4.47
CA VAL A 48 -5.94 -7.12 -5.93
C VAL A 48 -7.11 -7.94 -6.44
N ILE A 49 -7.92 -7.36 -7.32
CA ILE A 49 -9.05 -8.05 -7.95
C ILE A 49 -8.72 -8.28 -9.42
N SER A 50 -8.91 -9.49 -9.88
CA SER A 50 -8.55 -9.91 -11.23
C SER A 50 -9.48 -10.98 -11.79
N ARG A 51 -9.32 -11.28 -13.06
CA ARG A 51 -9.93 -12.47 -13.66
C ARG A 51 -9.26 -13.72 -13.14
N PRO A 52 -10.00 -14.81 -12.85
CA PRO A 52 -9.43 -16.07 -12.37
C PRO A 52 -8.38 -16.67 -13.32
N SER A 53 -8.54 -16.46 -14.63
CA SER A 53 -7.64 -16.94 -15.68
C SER A 53 -6.39 -16.07 -15.92
N SER A 54 -6.14 -15.09 -15.06
CA SER A 54 -4.96 -14.23 -15.18
C SER A 54 -3.68 -15.00 -14.84
N ASN A 55 -2.65 -14.86 -15.64
CA ASN A 55 -1.33 -15.46 -15.39
C ASN A 55 -0.77 -15.06 -14.01
N THR A 56 -0.92 -13.79 -13.62
CA THR A 56 -0.50 -13.32 -12.30
C THR A 56 -1.25 -14.05 -11.18
N VAL A 57 -2.57 -14.25 -11.32
CA VAL A 57 -3.36 -14.98 -10.32
C VAL A 57 -2.86 -16.43 -10.19
N THR A 58 -2.64 -17.12 -11.32
CA THR A 58 -2.10 -18.47 -11.35
C THR A 58 -0.73 -18.55 -10.67
N ASN A 59 0.17 -17.64 -11.03
CA ASN A 59 1.51 -17.56 -10.47
C ASN A 59 1.50 -17.32 -8.96
N VAL A 60 0.74 -16.30 -8.52
CA VAL A 60 0.66 -15.93 -7.10
C VAL A 60 0.02 -17.02 -6.27
N ARG A 61 -1.01 -17.69 -6.76
CA ARG A 61 -1.61 -18.84 -6.05
C ARG A 61 -0.64 -20.02 -5.92
N ARG A 62 0.21 -20.24 -6.90
CA ARG A 62 1.21 -21.33 -6.89
C ARG A 62 2.39 -21.02 -5.97
N THR A 63 2.95 -19.80 -6.04
CA THR A 63 4.17 -19.44 -5.30
C THR A 63 3.89 -18.79 -3.96
N LEU A 64 2.65 -18.30 -3.74
CA LEU A 64 2.21 -17.48 -2.62
C LEU A 64 2.96 -16.14 -2.49
N LYS A 65 3.77 -15.78 -3.48
CA LYS A 65 4.65 -14.61 -3.43
C LYS A 65 4.46 -13.72 -4.65
N CYS A 66 4.48 -12.41 -4.41
CA CYS A 66 4.52 -11.40 -5.46
C CYS A 66 5.15 -10.10 -4.94
N ALA A 67 5.42 -9.17 -5.84
CA ALA A 67 5.74 -7.80 -5.48
C ALA A 67 4.86 -6.81 -6.26
N LEU A 68 4.36 -5.80 -5.56
CA LEU A 68 3.63 -4.67 -6.14
C LEU A 68 4.63 -3.55 -6.37
N ASN A 69 4.85 -3.18 -7.61
CA ASN A 69 5.81 -2.16 -7.99
C ASN A 69 5.06 -0.91 -8.45
N PHE A 70 5.41 0.24 -7.88
CA PHE A 70 4.84 1.54 -8.23
C PHE A 70 5.92 2.35 -8.95
N VAL A 71 5.66 2.71 -10.21
CA VAL A 71 6.61 3.43 -11.07
C VAL A 71 6.18 4.88 -11.27
N GLU A 72 7.15 5.76 -11.53
CA GLU A 72 6.85 7.11 -11.97
C GLU A 72 6.29 7.10 -13.41
N TYR A 73 5.56 8.15 -13.77
CA TYR A 73 5.06 8.27 -15.13
C TYR A 73 6.21 8.41 -16.14
N ASP A 74 6.23 7.50 -17.10
CA ASP A 74 7.08 7.56 -18.27
C ASP A 74 6.27 7.09 -19.48
N ARG A 75 6.16 7.93 -20.49
CA ARG A 75 5.31 7.66 -21.64
C ARG A 75 5.75 6.41 -22.43
N ALA A 76 7.04 6.18 -22.57
CA ALA A 76 7.54 5.00 -23.28
C ALA A 76 7.21 3.71 -22.52
N GLN A 77 7.26 3.75 -21.20
CA GLN A 77 6.89 2.61 -20.35
C GLN A 77 5.37 2.35 -20.36
N ILE A 78 4.52 3.38 -20.53
CA ILE A 78 3.07 3.21 -20.62
C ILE A 78 2.68 2.32 -21.79
N GLU A 79 3.36 2.41 -22.93
CA GLU A 79 3.10 1.53 -24.08
C GLU A 79 3.40 0.07 -23.78
N THR A 80 4.47 -0.19 -23.04
CA THR A 80 4.81 -1.53 -22.53
C THR A 80 3.76 -2.03 -21.54
N ILE A 81 3.32 -1.18 -20.61
CA ILE A 81 2.30 -1.51 -19.62
C ILE A 81 0.98 -1.90 -20.30
N LEU A 82 0.58 -1.19 -21.34
CA LEU A 82 -0.60 -1.53 -22.13
C LEU A 82 -0.49 -2.94 -22.75
N LYS A 83 0.66 -3.27 -23.35
CA LYS A 83 0.90 -4.60 -23.93
C LYS A 83 0.85 -5.70 -22.88
N PHE A 84 1.40 -5.47 -21.69
CA PHE A 84 1.32 -6.43 -20.58
C PHE A 84 -0.13 -6.67 -20.12
N GLY A 85 -0.96 -5.64 -20.10
CA GLY A 85 -2.36 -5.72 -19.67
C GLY A 85 -3.29 -6.40 -20.69
N TYR A 86 -2.90 -6.44 -21.97
CA TYR A 86 -3.77 -6.98 -23.01
C TYR A 86 -3.88 -8.52 -22.91
N PRO A 87 -5.09 -9.09 -22.98
CA PRO A 87 -5.28 -10.54 -22.85
C PRO A 87 -4.81 -11.30 -24.11
N GLY A 88 -4.60 -12.61 -23.98
CA GLY A 88 -4.45 -13.53 -25.11
C GLY A 88 -3.03 -13.97 -25.42
N GLN A 89 -2.00 -13.32 -24.84
CA GLN A 89 -0.62 -13.76 -25.04
C GLN A 89 -0.05 -14.47 -23.79
N PRO A 90 0.78 -15.51 -23.98
CA PRO A 90 1.54 -16.13 -22.91
C PRO A 90 2.50 -15.15 -22.21
N PRO A 91 2.89 -15.40 -20.94
CA PRO A 91 3.81 -14.51 -20.21
C PRO A 91 5.13 -14.27 -20.95
N ALA A 92 5.74 -15.29 -21.54
CA ALA A 92 7.01 -15.20 -22.25
C ALA A 92 6.93 -14.23 -23.46
N GLU A 93 5.85 -14.29 -24.24
CA GLU A 93 5.65 -13.37 -25.38
C GLU A 93 5.46 -11.94 -24.90
N LYS A 94 4.69 -11.73 -23.81
CA LYS A 94 4.51 -10.39 -23.23
C LYS A 94 5.82 -9.82 -22.71
N MET A 95 6.64 -10.64 -22.07
CA MET A 95 7.94 -10.21 -21.55
C MET A 95 8.94 -9.84 -22.65
N ALA A 96 8.74 -10.26 -23.90
CA ALA A 96 9.51 -9.77 -25.04
C ALA A 96 9.34 -8.26 -25.30
N TYR A 97 8.24 -7.66 -24.83
CA TYR A 97 8.00 -6.20 -24.91
C TYR A 97 8.55 -5.44 -23.70
N ASN A 98 9.18 -6.13 -22.75
CA ASN A 98 9.60 -5.53 -21.50
C ASN A 98 10.67 -4.45 -21.69
N THR A 99 10.38 -3.26 -21.19
CA THR A 99 11.31 -2.12 -21.13
C THR A 99 11.77 -1.79 -19.72
N PHE A 100 11.29 -2.53 -18.72
CA PHE A 100 11.69 -2.36 -17.32
C PHE A 100 12.92 -3.21 -17.00
N THR A 101 13.75 -2.70 -16.12
CA THR A 101 14.88 -3.47 -15.55
C THR A 101 14.38 -4.32 -14.40
N LEU A 102 14.47 -5.64 -14.53
CA LEU A 102 14.19 -6.54 -13.43
C LEU A 102 15.46 -6.77 -12.61
N VAL A 103 15.40 -6.47 -11.32
CA VAL A 103 16.50 -6.61 -10.38
C VAL A 103 16.10 -7.52 -9.22
N ASP A 104 17.08 -8.15 -8.60
CA ASP A 104 16.85 -8.93 -7.38
C ASP A 104 16.49 -7.99 -6.22
N SER A 105 15.61 -8.46 -5.33
CA SER A 105 15.27 -7.68 -4.14
C SER A 105 16.49 -7.52 -3.23
N PRO A 106 16.72 -6.31 -2.67
CA PRO A 106 17.72 -6.11 -1.63
C PRO A 106 17.33 -6.71 -0.27
N THR A 107 16.10 -7.18 -0.11
CA THR A 107 15.63 -7.77 1.14
C THR A 107 16.21 -9.16 1.34
N PRO A 108 16.88 -9.44 2.47
CA PRO A 108 17.39 -10.79 2.76
C PRO A 108 16.29 -11.85 2.69
N GLY A 109 16.55 -12.97 2.01
CA GLY A 109 15.59 -14.06 1.84
C GLY A 109 14.48 -13.79 0.81
N ARG A 110 14.57 -12.72 0.03
CA ARG A 110 13.61 -12.38 -1.03
C ARG A 110 14.13 -12.61 -2.45
N THR A 111 15.17 -13.44 -2.58
CA THR A 111 15.74 -13.89 -3.86
C THR A 111 15.75 -15.41 -3.94
N GLY A 112 15.71 -15.95 -5.14
CA GLY A 112 15.78 -17.39 -5.39
C GLY A 112 14.52 -17.97 -6.05
N PRO A 113 14.46 -19.28 -6.20
CA PRO A 113 13.36 -19.96 -6.88
C PRO A 113 11.99 -19.62 -6.27
N GLY A 114 11.02 -19.29 -7.12
CA GLY A 114 9.66 -18.96 -6.69
C GLY A 114 9.48 -17.53 -6.16
N LEU A 115 10.56 -16.75 -6.05
CA LEU A 115 10.52 -15.35 -5.63
C LEU A 115 10.68 -14.42 -6.85
N PRO A 116 9.76 -13.46 -7.07
CA PRO A 116 9.86 -12.58 -8.22
C PRO A 116 10.96 -11.53 -8.03
N ARG A 117 11.61 -11.17 -9.13
CA ARG A 117 12.39 -9.95 -9.20
C ARG A 117 11.48 -8.74 -9.10
N ILE A 118 12.03 -7.62 -8.68
CA ILE A 118 11.33 -6.33 -8.60
C ILE A 118 11.71 -5.43 -9.77
N ILE A 119 10.89 -4.41 -10.03
CA ILE A 119 11.16 -3.41 -11.07
C ILE A 119 12.16 -2.38 -10.52
N GLY A 120 13.33 -2.27 -11.15
CA GLY A 120 14.39 -1.36 -10.75
C GLY A 120 14.00 0.12 -10.83
N GLU A 121 13.09 0.49 -11.73
CA GLU A 121 12.56 1.85 -11.90
C GLU A 121 11.51 2.21 -10.84
N ALA A 122 10.91 1.23 -10.16
CA ALA A 122 9.87 1.48 -9.16
C ALA A 122 10.37 2.40 -8.03
N PHE A 123 9.59 3.44 -7.72
CA PHE A 123 9.91 4.32 -6.60
C PHE A 123 9.53 3.70 -5.25
N GLN A 124 8.56 2.80 -5.26
CA GLN A 124 8.12 2.02 -4.11
C GLN A 124 7.77 0.60 -4.53
N VAL A 125 8.11 -0.37 -3.69
CA VAL A 125 7.75 -1.78 -3.88
C VAL A 125 7.19 -2.34 -2.58
N PHE A 126 6.07 -3.07 -2.69
CA PHE A 126 5.56 -3.90 -1.60
C PHE A 126 5.85 -5.36 -1.92
N GLU A 127 6.65 -6.01 -1.12
CA GLU A 127 6.87 -7.44 -1.19
C GLU A 127 5.81 -8.15 -0.37
N CYS A 128 5.08 -9.06 -1.02
CA CYS A 128 3.85 -9.58 -0.47
C CYS A 128 3.82 -11.11 -0.41
N THR A 129 3.01 -11.59 0.53
CA THR A 129 2.59 -12.99 0.65
C THR A 129 1.07 -13.09 0.55
N LEU A 130 0.58 -14.05 -0.25
CA LEU A 130 -0.86 -14.32 -0.37
C LEU A 130 -1.41 -14.90 0.94
N ASP A 131 -2.47 -14.29 1.46
CA ASP A 131 -3.17 -14.74 2.67
C ASP A 131 -4.26 -15.74 2.33
N VAL A 132 -3.87 -16.99 2.11
CA VAL A 132 -4.79 -18.04 1.72
C VAL A 132 -5.81 -18.38 2.80
N GLU A 133 -5.42 -18.25 4.06
CA GLU A 133 -6.29 -18.60 5.20
C GLU A 133 -7.46 -17.61 5.30
N ARG A 134 -7.17 -16.31 5.21
CA ARG A 134 -8.22 -15.28 5.25
C ARG A 134 -9.11 -15.30 4.01
N ILE A 135 -8.57 -15.61 2.84
CA ILE A 135 -9.38 -15.80 1.62
C ILE A 135 -10.33 -16.98 1.83
N ALA A 136 -9.83 -18.13 2.30
CA ALA A 136 -10.64 -19.32 2.54
C ALA A 136 -11.73 -19.10 3.60
N ALA A 137 -11.42 -18.34 4.65
CA ALA A 137 -12.35 -18.04 5.73
C ALA A 137 -13.44 -17.01 5.36
N ASN A 138 -13.28 -16.26 4.27
CA ASN A 138 -14.22 -15.22 3.86
C ASN A 138 -15.00 -15.67 2.60
N PRO A 139 -16.31 -16.02 2.73
CA PRO A 139 -17.12 -16.44 1.59
C PRO A 139 -17.17 -15.43 0.43
N ILE A 140 -17.16 -14.14 0.72
CA ILE A 140 -17.18 -13.09 -0.31
C ILE A 140 -15.92 -13.12 -1.18
N LEU A 141 -14.76 -13.37 -0.57
CA LEU A 141 -13.50 -13.45 -1.30
C LEU A 141 -13.32 -14.81 -2.00
N ARG A 142 -13.74 -15.90 -1.33
CA ARG A 142 -13.58 -17.25 -1.82
C ARG A 142 -14.50 -17.58 -2.98
N ASP A 143 -15.80 -17.23 -2.87
CA ASP A 143 -16.86 -17.70 -3.76
C ASP A 143 -17.19 -16.66 -4.87
N SER A 144 -16.40 -15.61 -4.99
CA SER A 144 -16.56 -14.59 -6.02
C SER A 144 -16.22 -15.11 -7.42
N ALA A 145 -16.93 -14.64 -8.43
CA ALA A 145 -16.60 -14.86 -9.84
C ALA A 145 -15.24 -14.22 -10.25
N SER A 146 -14.79 -13.23 -9.48
CA SER A 146 -13.46 -12.63 -9.64
C SER A 146 -12.46 -13.27 -8.70
N ALA A 147 -11.19 -13.34 -9.11
CA ALA A 147 -10.11 -13.72 -8.21
C ALA A 147 -9.75 -12.55 -7.30
N HIS A 148 -9.81 -12.78 -6.01
CA HIS A 148 -9.34 -11.85 -4.99
C HIS A 148 -8.00 -12.35 -4.44
N LEU A 149 -6.96 -11.54 -4.61
CA LEU A 149 -5.67 -11.76 -4.00
C LEU A 149 -5.54 -10.84 -2.80
N LEU A 150 -5.79 -11.36 -1.61
CA LEU A 150 -5.52 -10.67 -0.37
C LEU A 150 -4.06 -10.87 0.00
N LEU A 151 -3.30 -9.80 -0.05
CA LEU A 151 -1.85 -9.82 0.08
C LEU A 151 -1.43 -9.20 1.42
N ASN A 152 -0.68 -9.93 2.24
CA ASN A 152 0.02 -9.37 3.38
C ASN A 152 1.28 -8.67 2.88
N ILE A 153 1.49 -7.40 3.24
CA ILE A 153 2.70 -6.65 2.92
C ILE A 153 3.77 -7.01 3.96
N ASP A 154 4.76 -7.79 3.52
CA ASP A 154 5.86 -8.24 4.37
C ASP A 154 6.93 -7.16 4.50
N ASN A 155 7.31 -6.53 3.37
CA ASN A 155 8.32 -5.48 3.32
C ASN A 155 7.87 -4.34 2.41
N ILE A 156 8.32 -3.13 2.74
CA ILE A 156 8.13 -1.93 1.94
C ILE A 156 9.51 -1.38 1.57
N LEU A 157 9.81 -1.35 0.29
CA LEU A 157 11.02 -0.76 -0.26
C LEU A 157 10.69 0.61 -0.85
N VAL A 158 11.54 1.60 -0.60
CA VAL A 158 11.39 2.95 -1.15
C VAL A 158 12.74 3.40 -1.70
N LYS A 159 12.77 3.98 -2.90
CA LYS A 159 13.99 4.57 -3.42
C LYS A 159 14.55 5.65 -2.49
N GLN A 160 15.86 5.67 -2.32
CA GLN A 160 16.56 6.62 -1.42
C GLN A 160 16.16 8.08 -1.68
N ARG A 161 15.98 8.47 -2.96
CA ARG A 161 15.53 9.84 -3.32
C ARG A 161 14.18 10.23 -2.72
N TRP A 162 13.30 9.24 -2.49
CA TRP A 162 11.96 9.45 -1.95
C TRP A 162 11.84 9.22 -0.44
N LYS A 163 12.91 8.71 0.20
CA LYS A 163 12.88 8.39 1.64
C LYS A 163 12.47 9.58 2.50
N GLY A 164 13.03 10.75 2.24
CA GLY A 164 12.72 11.95 3.03
C GLY A 164 11.26 12.43 2.89
N ARG A 165 10.49 11.93 1.88
CA ARG A 165 9.08 12.30 1.73
C ARG A 165 8.18 11.60 2.75
N ILE A 166 8.63 10.49 3.32
CA ILE A 166 7.91 9.74 4.36
C ILE A 166 7.81 10.57 5.64
N ASP A 167 8.85 11.32 5.98
CA ASP A 167 8.90 12.19 7.17
C ASP A 167 8.49 13.64 6.88
N GLY A 168 8.06 13.94 5.65
CA GLY A 168 7.56 15.24 5.22
C GLY A 168 8.63 16.22 4.73
N SER A 169 9.89 15.78 4.62
CA SER A 169 10.93 16.61 4.02
C SER A 169 10.83 16.65 2.49
N GLY A 170 11.25 17.76 1.88
CA GLY A 170 11.19 18.00 0.43
C GLY A 170 9.83 18.52 -0.05
N ASP A 171 9.76 18.98 -1.31
CA ASP A 171 8.64 19.74 -1.86
C ASP A 171 7.96 19.07 -3.06
N ASP A 172 8.39 17.87 -3.43
CA ASP A 172 7.84 17.12 -4.54
C ASP A 172 7.39 15.71 -4.12
N MET A 173 6.56 15.08 -4.94
CA MET A 173 6.15 13.68 -4.83
C MET A 173 6.29 13.00 -6.19
N PRO A 174 6.40 11.66 -6.25
CA PRO A 174 6.44 10.94 -7.52
C PRO A 174 5.21 11.27 -8.37
N ARG A 175 5.40 11.55 -9.65
CA ARG A 175 4.28 11.64 -10.60
C ARG A 175 3.85 10.23 -10.97
N VAL A 176 2.63 9.88 -10.60
CA VAL A 176 2.10 8.52 -10.74
C VAL A 176 1.28 8.43 -12.03
N PRO A 177 1.47 7.38 -12.85
CA PRO A 177 0.61 7.15 -14.01
C PRO A 177 -0.81 6.82 -13.56
N LEU A 178 -1.78 7.38 -14.30
CA LEU A 178 -3.20 7.13 -14.11
C LEU A 178 -3.78 6.44 -15.34
N THR A 179 -4.74 5.57 -15.14
CA THR A 179 -5.52 4.97 -16.23
C THR A 179 -7.01 5.31 -16.08
N TYR A 180 -7.64 5.62 -17.22
CA TYR A 180 -9.08 5.81 -17.34
C TYR A 180 -9.77 4.61 -18.00
N GLY A 181 -9.01 3.57 -18.36
CA GLY A 181 -9.51 2.36 -18.99
C GLY A 181 -9.84 2.52 -20.47
N PHE A 182 -10.55 1.53 -21.01
CA PHE A 182 -10.94 1.47 -22.40
C PHE A 182 -12.05 2.48 -22.76
N ARG A 183 -11.92 3.07 -23.96
CA ARG A 183 -12.97 3.88 -24.56
C ARG A 183 -13.18 3.45 -26.01
N GLY A 184 -14.45 3.35 -26.44
CA GLY A 184 -14.80 3.01 -27.82
C GLY A 184 -14.35 1.63 -28.31
N GLY A 185 -13.82 0.78 -27.46
CA GLY A 185 -13.34 -0.57 -27.81
C GLY A 185 -11.98 -0.62 -28.50
N ALA A 186 -11.39 0.52 -28.87
CA ALA A 186 -10.13 0.59 -29.61
C ALA A 186 -9.03 1.40 -28.94
N THR A 187 -9.37 2.21 -27.94
CA THR A 187 -8.41 3.10 -27.29
C THR A 187 -8.37 2.87 -25.78
N PHE A 188 -7.19 3.03 -25.23
CA PHE A 188 -6.95 3.02 -23.79
C PHE A 188 -6.39 4.37 -23.37
N TRP A 189 -6.97 4.98 -22.32
CA TRP A 189 -6.62 6.32 -21.91
C TRP A 189 -5.74 6.30 -20.66
N PHE A 190 -4.61 6.98 -20.78
CA PHE A 190 -3.68 7.22 -19.67
C PHE A 190 -3.51 8.70 -19.40
N GLY A 191 -3.11 9.03 -18.20
CA GLY A 191 -2.69 10.33 -17.76
C GLY A 191 -1.64 10.19 -16.65
N GLU A 192 -1.32 11.31 -16.03
CA GLU A 192 -0.44 11.37 -14.87
C GLU A 192 -1.01 12.29 -13.79
N THR A 193 -0.55 12.13 -12.55
CA THR A 193 -0.89 13.06 -11.48
C THR A 193 -0.29 14.43 -11.75
N GLN A 194 -1.03 15.49 -11.40
CA GLN A 194 -0.47 16.83 -11.35
C GLN A 194 0.65 16.90 -10.29
N PRO A 195 1.61 17.85 -10.42
CA PRO A 195 2.60 18.06 -9.38
C PRO A 195 1.94 18.25 -8.02
N ALA A 196 2.45 17.54 -7.02
CA ALA A 196 1.95 17.67 -5.65
C ALA A 196 2.35 19.04 -5.08
N TYR A 197 1.52 19.58 -4.21
CA TYR A 197 1.78 20.82 -3.48
C TYR A 197 1.37 20.67 -2.01
N LYS A 198 1.99 21.46 -1.15
CA LYS A 198 1.71 21.42 0.29
C LYS A 198 0.61 22.42 0.66
N LEU A 199 -0.32 21.97 1.49
CA LEU A 199 -1.27 22.83 2.16
C LEU A 199 -1.05 22.71 3.67
N PRO A 200 -1.08 23.85 4.41
CA PRO A 200 -1.03 23.79 5.86
C PRO A 200 -2.27 23.04 6.39
N ILE A 201 -2.06 22.20 7.38
CA ILE A 201 -3.18 21.59 8.11
C ILE A 201 -3.93 22.73 8.82
N PRO A 202 -5.27 22.81 8.70
CA PRO A 202 -6.05 23.82 9.40
C PRO A 202 -5.79 23.79 10.90
N ASP A 203 -5.49 24.94 11.51
CA ASP A 203 -5.37 25.03 12.96
C ASP A 203 -6.76 25.07 13.59
N LEU A 204 -7.31 23.90 13.85
CA LEU A 204 -8.62 23.72 14.50
C LEU A 204 -8.54 23.73 16.02
N GLY A 205 -7.39 24.10 16.59
CA GLY A 205 -7.10 23.94 18.01
C GLY A 205 -6.91 22.48 18.41
N ALA A 206 -6.62 22.24 19.67
CA ALA A 206 -6.48 20.90 20.21
C ALA A 206 -7.87 20.32 20.58
N ARG A 207 -8.73 20.07 19.59
CA ARG A 207 -9.97 19.32 19.86
C ARG A 207 -9.63 17.91 20.28
N HIS A 208 -10.42 17.35 21.16
CA HIS A 208 -10.15 16.00 21.73
C HIS A 208 -10.08 14.91 20.66
N GLU A 209 -10.82 15.02 19.56
CA GLU A 209 -10.75 14.09 18.42
C GLU A 209 -9.38 14.14 17.72
N VAL A 210 -8.82 15.35 17.57
CA VAL A 210 -7.48 15.53 16.97
C VAL A 210 -6.42 14.93 17.88
N VAL A 211 -6.50 15.22 19.18
CA VAL A 211 -5.58 14.64 20.18
C VAL A 211 -5.68 13.11 20.17
N HIS A 212 -6.91 12.58 20.14
CA HIS A 212 -7.15 11.14 20.09
C HIS A 212 -6.57 10.49 18.84
N TYR A 213 -6.75 11.12 17.68
CA TYR A 213 -6.19 10.66 16.42
C TYR A 213 -4.65 10.66 16.46
N GLU A 214 -4.03 11.76 16.92
CA GLU A 214 -2.57 11.85 17.02
C GLU A 214 -2.01 10.85 18.04
N ALA A 215 -2.65 10.71 19.21
CA ALA A 215 -2.25 9.80 20.25
C ALA A 215 -2.22 8.33 19.79
N ASN A 216 -3.25 7.93 19.05
CA ASN A 216 -3.37 6.56 18.54
C ASN A 216 -2.51 6.23 17.31
N ARG A 217 -1.71 7.19 16.85
CA ARG A 217 -0.67 7.00 15.83
C ARG A 217 0.75 6.89 16.38
N ILE A 218 0.93 7.12 17.68
CA ILE A 218 2.25 7.04 18.32
C ILE A 218 2.74 5.59 18.40
N ASP A 219 1.81 4.66 18.64
CA ASP A 219 2.17 3.24 18.83
C ASP A 219 1.12 2.31 18.20
N GLU A 220 1.55 1.11 17.80
CA GLU A 220 0.65 0.13 17.18
C GLU A 220 -0.13 -0.69 18.21
N VAL A 221 0.37 -0.83 19.42
CA VAL A 221 -0.19 -1.68 20.48
C VAL A 221 -0.91 -0.86 21.55
N VAL A 222 -0.25 0.22 22.02
CA VAL A 222 -0.79 1.08 23.09
C VAL A 222 -1.79 2.06 22.49
N ARG A 223 -3.01 2.07 23.05
CA ARG A 223 -4.12 2.92 22.60
C ARG A 223 -4.60 3.85 23.70
N PHE A 224 -5.00 5.05 23.31
CA PHE A 224 -5.64 6.02 24.18
C PHE A 224 -7.15 5.92 24.04
N THR A 225 -7.87 5.96 25.16
CA THR A 225 -9.32 6.16 25.13
C THR A 225 -9.65 7.59 24.71
N LEU A 226 -10.88 7.82 24.26
CA LEU A 226 -11.34 9.18 23.93
C LEU A 226 -11.31 10.09 25.15
N ASP A 227 -11.68 9.56 26.33
CA ASP A 227 -11.73 10.32 27.58
C ASP A 227 -10.34 10.68 28.10
N ALA A 228 -9.35 9.80 27.94
CA ALA A 228 -7.94 10.15 28.18
C ALA A 228 -7.49 11.29 27.25
N SER A 229 -7.87 11.24 25.98
CA SER A 229 -7.52 12.27 25.00
C SER A 229 -8.13 13.63 25.32
N LYS A 230 -9.33 13.68 25.93
CA LYS A 230 -9.94 14.93 26.42
C LYS A 230 -9.08 15.62 27.47
N GLN A 231 -8.44 14.88 28.37
CA GLN A 231 -7.57 15.45 29.40
C GLN A 231 -6.28 16.05 28.83
N LEU A 232 -5.88 15.67 27.62
CA LEU A 232 -4.66 16.10 26.96
C LEU A 232 -4.85 17.33 26.04
N THR A 233 -6.07 17.83 25.91
CA THR A 233 -6.40 18.96 25.02
C THR A 233 -5.75 20.28 25.45
N GLY A 234 -5.38 20.42 26.72
CA GLY A 234 -4.69 21.61 27.27
C GLY A 234 -3.19 21.66 26.92
N ILE A 235 -2.63 20.61 26.29
CA ILE A 235 -1.21 20.58 25.95
C ILE A 235 -0.99 21.36 24.66
N PRO A 236 -0.08 22.37 24.65
CA PRO A 236 0.24 23.11 23.42
C PRO A 236 0.76 22.16 22.32
N ARG A 237 0.30 22.34 21.09
CA ARG A 237 0.62 21.47 19.94
C ARG A 237 2.11 21.13 19.76
N PRO A 238 3.05 22.08 19.89
CA PRO A 238 4.47 21.76 19.73
C PRO A 238 4.99 20.70 20.70
N PHE A 239 4.35 20.57 21.87
CA PHE A 239 4.75 19.63 22.93
C PHE A 239 3.91 18.36 22.94
N LEU A 240 2.75 18.34 22.27
CA LEU A 240 1.78 17.26 22.35
C LEU A 240 2.44 15.92 21.98
N ARG A 241 3.14 15.83 20.86
CA ARG A 241 3.79 14.60 20.41
C ARG A 241 4.80 14.07 21.44
N GLN A 242 5.66 14.93 21.98
CA GLN A 242 6.65 14.54 22.97
C GLN A 242 5.99 14.00 24.25
N VAL A 243 4.90 14.63 24.69
CA VAL A 243 4.12 14.18 25.85
C VAL A 243 3.48 12.82 25.58
N LEU A 244 2.84 12.64 24.43
CA LEU A 244 2.22 11.36 24.03
C LEU A 244 3.24 10.23 23.97
N GLU A 245 4.41 10.46 23.37
CA GLU A 245 5.52 9.49 23.33
C GLU A 245 6.01 9.12 24.75
N GLY A 246 6.06 10.11 25.64
CA GLY A 246 6.39 9.90 27.03
C GLY A 246 5.38 9.02 27.77
N ILE A 247 4.09 9.27 27.56
CA ILE A 247 3.00 8.49 28.15
C ILE A 247 3.03 7.04 27.64
N VAL A 248 3.21 6.86 26.32
CA VAL A 248 3.30 5.51 25.70
C VAL A 248 4.48 4.73 26.27
N ARG A 249 5.65 5.36 26.46
CA ARG A 249 6.80 4.69 27.10
C ARG A 249 6.47 4.20 28.52
N GLN A 250 5.77 5.01 29.31
CA GLN A 250 5.34 4.64 30.65
C GLN A 250 4.31 3.50 30.63
N ALA A 251 3.37 3.54 29.70
CA ALA A 251 2.39 2.47 29.53
C ALA A 251 3.06 1.14 29.17
N LYS A 252 4.01 1.15 28.23
CA LYS A 252 4.79 -0.04 27.85
C LYS A 252 5.60 -0.60 29.03
N ALA A 253 6.27 0.27 29.79
CA ALA A 253 7.04 -0.15 30.97
C ALA A 253 6.18 -0.83 32.05
N ARG A 254 4.87 -0.55 32.07
CA ARG A 254 3.89 -1.09 33.03
C ARG A 254 2.99 -2.18 32.44
N GLY A 255 3.21 -2.58 31.20
CA GLY A 255 2.39 -3.58 30.50
C GLY A 255 0.96 -3.13 30.21
N VAL A 256 0.69 -1.81 30.16
CA VAL A 256 -0.62 -1.24 29.90
C VAL A 256 -0.80 -1.04 28.40
N ALA A 257 -1.80 -1.68 27.81
CA ALA A 257 -2.13 -1.57 26.37
C ALA A 257 -3.19 -0.50 26.08
N GLU A 258 -4.01 -0.13 27.07
CA GLU A 258 -5.05 0.90 26.94
C GLU A 258 -4.88 2.00 28.00
N ILE A 259 -4.70 3.22 27.53
CA ILE A 259 -4.50 4.40 28.38
C ILE A 259 -5.85 5.09 28.58
N GLY A 260 -6.41 4.90 29.79
CA GLY A 260 -7.59 5.60 30.30
C GLY A 260 -7.24 6.85 31.09
N PRO A 261 -8.27 7.60 31.54
CA PRO A 261 -8.10 8.76 32.43
C PRO A 261 -7.33 8.42 33.72
N GLU A 262 -7.61 7.26 34.30
CA GLU A 262 -7.01 6.79 35.57
C GLU A 262 -5.49 6.63 35.41
N PHE A 263 -5.02 6.13 34.27
CA PHE A 263 -3.59 5.99 34.02
C PHE A 263 -2.89 7.35 33.95
N LEU A 264 -3.53 8.33 33.33
CA LEU A 264 -2.99 9.71 33.26
C LEU A 264 -2.95 10.35 34.67
N GLU A 265 -3.94 10.11 35.53
CA GLU A 265 -3.95 10.60 36.90
C GLU A 265 -2.80 10.02 37.72
N VAL A 266 -2.52 8.72 37.56
CA VAL A 266 -1.38 8.07 38.23
C VAL A 266 -0.08 8.73 37.80
N LEU A 267 0.14 8.91 36.48
CA LEU A 267 1.34 9.56 35.97
C LEU A 267 1.51 10.99 36.44
N ASN A 268 0.41 11.74 36.58
CA ASN A 268 0.42 13.12 37.06
C ASN A 268 0.74 13.21 38.56
N LYS A 269 0.31 12.24 39.36
CA LYS A 269 0.64 12.18 40.80
C LYS A 269 2.11 11.86 41.04
N GLU A 270 2.71 11.02 40.22
CA GLU A 270 4.12 10.63 40.35
C GLU A 270 5.10 11.73 39.89
N ARG A 271 4.62 12.72 39.13
CA ARG A 271 5.43 13.87 38.68
C ARG A 271 5.42 15.05 39.67
N LYS A 272 4.56 15.03 40.68
CA LYS A 272 4.51 16.01 41.78
C LYS A 272 5.38 15.55 42.93
#